data_9ec5d51e7580f598bb2b3af403eabc93
#
_entry.id   9ec5d51e7580f598bb2b3af403eabc93
#
_cell.length_a   1.000
_cell.length_b   1.000
_cell.length_c   1.000
_cell.angle_alpha   90.00
_cell.angle_beta   90.00
_cell.angle_gamma   90.00
#
_symmetry.space_group_name_H-M   'P 1'
#
loop_
_entity.id
_entity.type
_entity.pdbx_description
1 polymer ?
#
loop_
_entity_poly.entity_id
_entity_poly.type
_entity_poly.pdbx_seq_one_letter_code
_entity_poly.pdbx_strand_id
1 'polypeptide(L)'
;YCPVPVSAMYMRPLKWILLFLLVFSVGTMWYVTFSSNNGIEHTNPMYFYEYEPIYKQHYLFTLREHSRCRDIEPFLVILVSSSPKDVNSRQAIRATWASQNFWWGHRILTLFLLGQDTGREDDAAALSVEDESILYGDIIRQDFMDTYDNLTLKTIMAFRWVTEFCSNTRFLMKTDADVFINTANLVKLLLKLNASENVFTGYPLIDNFAYRGFSRKTYISYDEYPFQLYPPYCSGMGYILDGKLAQRIYELMSHIKPIKFEDVYVGICLNILKVNISVPEDEQFFLHKINFDLCKYRHLIAVHGITPSEIIGFWQDMSSNTSVTC
;
A
#
# COMPACT_ATOMS: atom_id res chain seq x y z
N TYR A 1 0.21 -90.57 -12.95
CA TYR A 1 0.81 -89.28 -12.75
C TYR A 1 0.44 -88.37 -13.95
N CYS A 2 -0.49 -87.45 -13.75
CA CYS A 2 -0.80 -86.38 -14.73
C CYS A 2 0.03 -85.15 -14.37
N PRO A 3 0.73 -84.55 -15.31
CA PRO A 3 1.45 -83.27 -15.03
C PRO A 3 0.44 -82.08 -15.06
N VAL A 4 0.42 -81.34 -13.97
CA VAL A 4 -0.35 -80.09 -13.88
C VAL A 4 0.41 -79.04 -14.71
N PRO A 5 -0.27 -78.29 -15.61
CA PRO A 5 0.40 -77.26 -16.43
C PRO A 5 0.82 -76.08 -15.57
N VAL A 6 2.10 -75.77 -15.53
CA VAL A 6 2.76 -74.68 -14.77
C VAL A 6 2.32 -73.30 -15.24
N SER A 7 1.52 -73.15 -16.29
CA SER A 7 1.13 -71.85 -16.88
C SER A 7 0.02 -71.09 -16.17
N ALA A 8 -0.71 -71.72 -15.25
CA ALA A 8 -1.87 -71.09 -14.60
C ALA A 8 -1.52 -70.23 -13.33
N MET A 9 -0.28 -70.36 -12.81
CA MET A 9 0.10 -69.77 -11.50
C MET A 9 0.72 -68.39 -11.59
N TYR A 10 1.24 -68.02 -12.78
CA TYR A 10 1.90 -66.71 -12.97
C TYR A 10 1.00 -65.58 -13.50
N MET A 11 -0.19 -65.90 -14.00
CA MET A 11 -1.09 -64.88 -14.59
C MET A 11 -1.96 -64.10 -13.59
N ARG A 12 -2.10 -64.57 -12.35
CA ARG A 12 -2.91 -63.89 -11.33
C ARG A 12 -2.26 -62.62 -10.80
N PRO A 13 -0.97 -62.57 -10.40
CA PRO A 13 -0.37 -61.36 -9.90
C PRO A 13 -0.22 -60.28 -11.01
N LEU A 14 0.02 -60.65 -12.25
CA LEU A 14 0.19 -59.69 -13.34
C LEU A 14 -1.11 -58.92 -13.63
N LYS A 15 -2.28 -59.58 -13.53
CA LYS A 15 -3.59 -58.90 -13.69
C LYS A 15 -3.83 -57.89 -12.62
N TRP A 16 -3.45 -58.15 -11.37
CA TRP A 16 -3.60 -57.21 -10.25
C TRP A 16 -2.61 -56.04 -10.35
N ILE A 17 -1.41 -56.27 -10.83
CA ILE A 17 -0.41 -55.22 -11.09
C ILE A 17 -0.90 -54.29 -12.20
N LEU A 18 -1.42 -54.85 -13.30
CA LEU A 18 -1.99 -54.06 -14.40
C LEU A 18 -3.22 -53.26 -13.94
N LEU A 19 -4.09 -53.84 -13.13
CA LEU A 19 -5.25 -53.14 -12.59
C LEU A 19 -4.83 -51.99 -11.67
N PHE A 20 -3.81 -52.21 -10.81
CA PHE A 20 -3.26 -51.19 -9.93
C PHE A 20 -2.64 -50.02 -10.70
N LEU A 21 -1.84 -50.34 -11.76
CA LEU A 21 -1.24 -49.31 -12.62
C LEU A 21 -2.31 -48.52 -13.38
N LEU A 22 -3.41 -49.17 -13.79
CA LEU A 22 -4.50 -48.50 -14.49
C LEU A 22 -5.30 -47.60 -13.55
N VAL A 23 -5.61 -48.02 -12.33
CA VAL A 23 -6.27 -47.21 -11.32
C VAL A 23 -5.39 -46.05 -10.90
N PHE A 24 -4.07 -46.29 -10.74
CA PHE A 24 -3.12 -45.24 -10.38
C PHE A 24 -2.97 -44.21 -11.52
N SER A 25 -2.88 -44.65 -12.78
CA SER A 25 -2.80 -43.73 -13.94
C SER A 25 -4.08 -42.94 -14.15
N VAL A 26 -5.26 -43.54 -13.96
CA VAL A 26 -6.54 -42.84 -14.01
C VAL A 26 -6.66 -41.84 -12.84
N GLY A 27 -6.25 -42.24 -11.63
CA GLY A 27 -6.23 -41.39 -10.44
C GLY A 27 -5.29 -40.21 -10.61
N THR A 28 -4.07 -40.40 -11.14
CA THR A 28 -3.13 -39.31 -11.40
C THR A 28 -3.61 -38.41 -12.54
N MET A 29 -4.19 -38.98 -13.61
CA MET A 29 -4.77 -38.20 -14.69
C MET A 29 -5.98 -37.38 -14.21
N TRP A 30 -6.82 -37.93 -13.34
CA TRP A 30 -7.95 -37.21 -12.72
C TRP A 30 -7.45 -36.13 -11.79
N TYR A 31 -6.42 -36.40 -10.98
CA TYR A 31 -5.80 -35.41 -10.11
C TYR A 31 -5.15 -34.26 -10.90
N VAL A 32 -4.44 -34.56 -11.98
CA VAL A 32 -3.83 -33.53 -12.84
C VAL A 32 -4.89 -32.73 -13.57
N THR A 33 -5.96 -33.36 -14.12
CA THR A 33 -7.05 -32.61 -14.77
C THR A 33 -7.88 -31.80 -13.76
N PHE A 34 -8.12 -32.33 -12.56
CA PHE A 34 -8.79 -31.59 -11.50
C PHE A 34 -7.94 -30.42 -10.99
N SER A 35 -6.64 -30.63 -10.83
CA SER A 35 -5.70 -29.56 -10.43
C SER A 35 -5.49 -28.51 -11.51
N SER A 36 -5.52 -28.89 -12.80
CA SER A 36 -5.41 -27.93 -13.92
C SER A 36 -6.72 -27.17 -14.21
N ASN A 37 -7.86 -27.70 -13.79
CA ASN A 37 -9.16 -26.99 -13.91
C ASN A 37 -9.43 -26.03 -12.74
N ASN A 38 -8.65 -26.06 -11.67
CA ASN A 38 -8.62 -24.98 -10.69
C ASN A 38 -7.79 -23.83 -11.26
N GLY A 39 -8.31 -23.16 -12.30
CA GLY A 39 -7.73 -21.93 -12.81
C GLY A 39 -7.55 -20.94 -11.65
N ILE A 40 -6.46 -20.19 -11.67
CA ILE A 40 -6.22 -19.11 -10.70
C ILE A 40 -7.44 -18.19 -10.75
N GLU A 41 -8.15 -18.09 -9.63
CA GLU A 41 -9.34 -17.27 -9.55
C GLU A 41 -8.92 -15.80 -9.41
N HIS A 42 -9.09 -15.06 -10.51
CA HIS A 42 -8.82 -13.63 -10.54
C HIS A 42 -9.89 -12.85 -9.77
N THR A 43 -9.49 -11.75 -9.20
CA THR A 43 -10.39 -10.84 -8.48
C THR A 43 -11.51 -10.37 -9.39
N ASN A 44 -12.76 -10.56 -8.92
CA ASN A 44 -13.88 -9.82 -9.46
C ASN A 44 -14.10 -8.57 -8.57
N PRO A 45 -13.69 -7.38 -9.00
CA PRO A 45 -13.77 -6.19 -8.15
C PRO A 45 -15.20 -5.80 -7.81
N MET A 46 -16.18 -6.13 -8.67
CA MET A 46 -17.60 -5.88 -8.40
C MET A 46 -18.17 -6.72 -7.26
N TYR A 47 -17.46 -7.77 -6.80
CA TYR A 47 -17.81 -8.50 -5.59
C TYR A 47 -17.81 -7.60 -4.34
N PHE A 48 -16.96 -6.57 -4.32
CA PHE A 48 -16.83 -5.64 -3.19
C PHE A 48 -17.74 -4.42 -3.32
N TYR A 49 -18.42 -4.26 -4.45
CA TYR A 49 -19.26 -3.09 -4.72
C TYR A 49 -20.69 -3.30 -4.24
N GLU A 50 -21.20 -2.35 -3.47
CA GLU A 50 -22.60 -2.28 -3.03
C GLU A 50 -23.27 -1.05 -3.62
N TYR A 51 -24.49 -1.20 -4.13
CA TYR A 51 -25.25 -0.10 -4.73
C TYR A 51 -25.66 0.96 -3.70
N GLU A 52 -25.97 0.52 -2.48
CA GLU A 52 -26.21 1.42 -1.36
C GLU A 52 -24.91 1.68 -0.60
N PRO A 53 -24.63 2.91 -0.19
CA PRO A 53 -23.45 3.20 0.61
C PRO A 53 -23.41 2.38 1.91
N ILE A 54 -22.43 1.48 2.02
CA ILE A 54 -22.25 0.65 3.22
C ILE A 54 -21.49 1.36 4.33
N TYR A 55 -20.67 2.31 3.95
CA TYR A 55 -19.84 3.03 4.89
C TYR A 55 -20.58 4.24 5.45
N LYS A 56 -21.45 3.97 6.45
CA LYS A 56 -22.21 5.03 7.16
C LYS A 56 -21.48 5.60 8.37
N GLN A 57 -20.36 5.00 8.79
CA GLN A 57 -19.60 5.49 9.93
C GLN A 57 -18.73 6.65 9.51
N HIS A 58 -19.17 7.86 9.81
CA HIS A 58 -18.39 9.07 9.66
C HIS A 58 -17.56 9.28 10.92
N TYR A 59 -16.31 8.78 10.92
CA TYR A 59 -15.35 9.19 11.93
C TYR A 59 -15.17 10.70 11.89
N LEU A 60 -15.13 11.31 13.07
CA LEU A 60 -15.01 12.75 13.19
C LEU A 60 -13.54 13.16 13.15
N PHE A 61 -13.23 14.21 12.41
CA PHE A 61 -11.93 14.85 12.51
C PHE A 61 -11.80 15.54 13.86
N THR A 62 -10.88 15.07 14.69
CA THR A 62 -10.49 15.72 15.95
C THR A 62 -9.41 16.77 15.73
N LEU A 63 -8.51 16.53 14.75
CA LEU A 63 -7.54 17.50 14.21
C LEU A 63 -7.64 17.45 12.68
N ARG A 64 -7.74 18.56 12.00
CA ARG A 64 -8.05 18.56 10.56
C ARG A 64 -7.23 19.51 9.68
N GLU A 65 -6.46 20.43 10.23
CA GLU A 65 -5.58 21.37 9.50
C GLU A 65 -6.18 21.93 8.20
N HIS A 66 -7.50 22.18 8.20
CA HIS A 66 -8.30 22.53 7.02
C HIS A 66 -7.91 23.86 6.36
N SER A 67 -7.21 24.73 7.07
CA SER A 67 -6.72 26.03 6.57
C SER A 67 -5.49 25.88 5.65
N ARG A 68 -4.80 24.74 5.69
CA ARG A 68 -3.50 24.57 4.99
C ARG A 68 -3.59 24.63 3.46
N CYS A 69 -4.75 24.33 2.88
CA CYS A 69 -4.99 24.41 1.44
C CYS A 69 -5.83 25.63 1.01
N ARG A 70 -6.23 26.50 1.95
CA ARG A 70 -7.19 27.58 1.65
C ARG A 70 -6.58 28.69 0.78
N ASP A 71 -5.36 29.12 1.14
CA ASP A 71 -4.77 30.35 0.56
C ASP A 71 -3.93 30.07 -0.69
N ILE A 72 -3.29 28.91 -0.75
CA ILE A 72 -2.42 28.52 -1.87
C ILE A 72 -2.66 27.04 -2.17
N GLU A 73 -3.07 26.73 -3.39
CA GLU A 73 -3.26 25.36 -3.85
C GLU A 73 -1.92 24.61 -3.90
N PRO A 74 -1.76 23.49 -3.16
CA PRO A 74 -0.55 22.71 -3.26
C PRO A 74 -0.44 22.02 -4.63
N PHE A 75 0.77 21.99 -5.19
CA PHE A 75 1.09 21.13 -6.31
C PHE A 75 1.07 19.65 -5.90
N LEU A 76 1.56 19.36 -4.69
CA LEU A 76 1.60 18.02 -4.12
C LEU A 76 1.22 18.06 -2.63
N VAL A 77 0.31 17.18 -2.25
CA VAL A 77 0.04 16.86 -0.84
C VAL A 77 0.64 15.49 -0.54
N ILE A 78 1.52 15.41 0.46
CA ILE A 78 2.08 14.15 0.96
C ILE A 78 1.39 13.83 2.29
N LEU A 79 0.67 12.72 2.34
CA LEU A 79 -0.03 12.22 3.52
C LEU A 79 0.74 11.03 4.09
N VAL A 80 1.33 11.22 5.25
CA VAL A 80 2.21 10.26 5.92
C VAL A 80 1.42 9.49 6.96
N SER A 81 1.24 8.19 6.75
CA SER A 81 0.63 7.30 7.74
C SER A 81 1.59 7.13 8.92
N SER A 82 1.20 7.60 10.11
CA SER A 82 1.98 7.51 11.35
C SER A 82 1.10 7.01 12.48
N SER A 83 1.69 6.65 13.61
CA SER A 83 0.94 6.36 14.83
C SER A 83 1.10 7.49 15.85
N PRO A 84 0.16 7.68 16.80
CA PRO A 84 0.30 8.71 17.84
C PRO A 84 1.62 8.61 18.61
N LYS A 85 2.13 7.41 18.87
CA LYS A 85 3.37 7.16 19.61
C LYS A 85 4.64 7.39 18.81
N ASP A 86 4.56 7.48 17.48
CA ASP A 86 5.73 7.56 16.61
C ASP A 86 6.17 9.00 16.35
N VAL A 87 6.40 9.76 17.42
CA VAL A 87 6.85 11.15 17.37
C VAL A 87 8.23 11.27 16.70
N ASN A 88 9.13 10.30 16.95
CA ASN A 88 10.49 10.32 16.42
C ASN A 88 10.53 10.27 14.88
N SER A 89 9.71 9.43 14.26
CA SER A 89 9.60 9.39 12.80
C SER A 89 9.06 10.70 12.24
N ARG A 90 8.02 11.29 12.87
CA ARG A 90 7.50 12.59 12.44
C ARG A 90 8.54 13.70 12.54
N GLN A 91 9.30 13.73 13.62
CA GLN A 91 10.39 14.71 13.81
C GLN A 91 11.51 14.54 12.77
N ALA A 92 11.93 13.27 12.50
CA ALA A 92 12.92 12.99 11.48
C ALA A 92 12.46 13.44 10.09
N ILE A 93 11.20 13.21 9.74
CA ILE A 93 10.61 13.61 8.47
C ILE A 93 10.57 15.14 8.35
N ARG A 94 10.11 15.85 9.38
CA ARG A 94 10.09 17.33 9.41
C ARG A 94 11.47 17.94 9.27
N ALA A 95 12.47 17.31 9.88
CA ALA A 95 13.87 17.78 9.83
C ALA A 95 14.59 17.48 8.51
N THR A 96 14.02 16.61 7.66
CA THR A 96 14.68 16.09 6.46
C THR A 96 13.87 16.36 5.19
N TRP A 97 13.33 15.33 4.59
CA TRP A 97 12.71 15.40 3.26
C TRP A 97 11.39 16.22 3.21
N ALA A 98 10.77 16.46 4.35
CA ALA A 98 9.61 17.36 4.47
C ALA A 98 9.98 18.76 4.99
N SER A 99 11.28 19.07 5.18
CA SER A 99 11.72 20.38 5.69
C SER A 99 11.47 21.53 4.72
N GLN A 100 11.38 21.26 3.43
CA GLN A 100 11.14 22.25 2.39
C GLN A 100 9.72 22.14 1.83
N ASN A 101 9.01 23.26 1.86
CA ASN A 101 7.63 23.35 1.37
C ASN A 101 7.52 23.80 -0.10
N PHE A 102 8.64 24.13 -0.74
CA PHE A 102 8.70 24.57 -2.14
C PHE A 102 9.87 23.93 -2.88
N TRP A 103 9.57 23.40 -4.08
CA TRP A 103 10.55 22.89 -5.03
C TRP A 103 10.24 23.46 -6.41
N TRP A 104 11.21 24.15 -7.01
CA TRP A 104 11.06 24.80 -8.33
C TRP A 104 9.79 25.65 -8.46
N GLY A 105 9.43 26.39 -7.40
CA GLY A 105 8.23 27.23 -7.37
C GLY A 105 6.92 26.47 -7.11
N HIS A 106 6.97 25.16 -6.94
CA HIS A 106 5.81 24.32 -6.63
C HIS A 106 5.68 24.09 -5.13
N ARG A 107 4.51 24.37 -4.59
CA ARG A 107 4.21 24.17 -3.16
C ARG A 107 3.93 22.71 -2.86
N ILE A 108 4.58 22.20 -1.82
CA ILE A 108 4.37 20.86 -1.26
C ILE A 108 3.83 21.00 0.15
N LEU A 109 2.81 20.23 0.48
CA LEU A 109 2.24 20.15 1.80
C LEU A 109 2.40 18.73 2.33
N THR A 110 3.13 18.57 3.44
CA THR A 110 3.26 17.29 4.14
C THR A 110 2.44 17.31 5.41
N LEU A 111 1.60 16.28 5.61
CA LEU A 111 0.72 16.14 6.77
C LEU A 111 0.77 14.68 7.27
N PHE A 112 0.63 14.50 8.59
CA PHE A 112 0.64 13.20 9.25
C PHE A 112 -0.77 12.74 9.57
N LEU A 113 -1.06 11.48 9.23
CA LEU A 113 -2.35 10.84 9.45
C LEU A 113 -2.32 9.99 10.71
N LEU A 114 -3.16 10.29 11.68
CA LEU A 114 -3.27 9.58 12.94
C LEU A 114 -4.71 9.15 13.22
N GLY A 115 -4.87 8.00 13.90
CA GLY A 115 -6.08 7.65 14.65
C GLY A 115 -5.92 8.01 16.13
N GLN A 116 -6.83 7.48 16.96
CA GLN A 116 -6.73 7.60 18.43
C GLN A 116 -5.83 6.50 18.99
N ASP A 117 -5.01 6.85 19.98
CA ASP A 117 -4.28 5.85 20.76
C ASP A 117 -5.21 5.16 21.76
N THR A 118 -5.01 3.86 21.95
CA THR A 118 -5.70 3.02 22.94
C THR A 118 -4.98 2.96 24.28
N GLY A 119 -3.76 3.49 24.35
CA GLY A 119 -2.87 3.39 25.49
C GLY A 119 -3.21 4.43 26.57
N ARG A 120 -3.01 4.05 27.85
CA ARG A 120 -2.94 5.01 28.93
C ARG A 120 -1.78 5.98 28.67
N GLU A 121 -1.99 7.25 28.96
CA GLU A 121 -0.96 8.29 28.97
C GLU A 121 0.04 8.03 30.12
N ASP A 122 0.85 6.98 30.02
CA ASP A 122 1.82 6.63 31.07
C ASP A 122 3.15 7.38 30.92
N ASP A 123 3.37 8.13 29.84
CA ASP A 123 4.55 8.96 29.63
C ASP A 123 4.22 10.45 29.78
N ALA A 124 4.18 10.93 31.01
CA ALA A 124 3.99 12.35 31.35
C ALA A 124 5.09 13.29 30.81
N ALA A 125 6.09 12.77 30.11
CA ALA A 125 7.21 13.52 29.53
C ALA A 125 7.12 13.68 28.00
N ALA A 126 6.24 12.96 27.30
CA ALA A 126 6.07 13.08 25.86
C ALA A 126 5.08 14.21 25.53
N LEU A 127 5.40 14.98 24.49
CA LEU A 127 4.51 15.97 23.91
C LEU A 127 3.19 15.31 23.50
N SER A 128 2.05 15.80 23.96
CA SER A 128 0.75 15.27 23.53
C SER A 128 0.55 15.51 22.04
N VAL A 129 -0.28 14.70 21.38
CA VAL A 129 -0.60 14.88 19.93
C VAL A 129 -1.25 16.26 19.71
N GLU A 130 -2.00 16.76 20.68
CA GLU A 130 -2.62 18.08 20.67
C GLU A 130 -1.56 19.20 20.70
N ASP A 131 -0.59 19.11 21.58
CA ASP A 131 0.50 20.10 21.68
C ASP A 131 1.39 20.03 20.44
N GLU A 132 1.67 18.83 19.94
CA GLU A 132 2.40 18.63 18.68
C GLU A 132 1.65 19.29 17.50
N SER A 133 0.32 19.12 17.42
CA SER A 133 -0.50 19.75 16.40
C SER A 133 -0.51 21.27 16.50
N ILE A 134 -0.57 21.81 17.70
CA ILE A 134 -0.48 23.28 17.94
C ILE A 134 0.88 23.80 17.48
N LEU A 135 1.96 23.07 17.76
CA LEU A 135 3.32 23.49 17.43
C LEU A 135 3.61 23.47 15.92
N TYR A 136 3.17 22.42 15.21
CA TYR A 136 3.55 22.17 13.82
C TYR A 136 2.43 22.44 12.82
N GLY A 137 1.17 22.32 13.21
CA GLY A 137 0.01 22.51 12.33
C GLY A 137 0.00 21.55 11.12
N ASP A 138 0.37 20.29 11.33
CA ASP A 138 0.56 19.32 10.26
C ASP A 138 -0.04 17.93 10.59
N ILE A 139 -0.94 17.85 11.59
CA ILE A 139 -1.55 16.59 12.01
C ILE A 139 -3.03 16.54 11.65
N ILE A 140 -3.43 15.50 10.93
CA ILE A 140 -4.81 15.12 10.69
C ILE A 140 -5.12 13.91 11.56
N ARG A 141 -6.18 14.01 12.40
CA ARG A 141 -6.60 12.89 13.25
C ARG A 141 -8.12 12.70 13.19
N GLN A 142 -8.53 11.43 13.14
CA GLN A 142 -9.93 11.03 13.33
C GLN A 142 -10.08 10.10 14.55
N ASP A 143 -11.31 9.92 15.00
CA ASP A 143 -11.69 9.21 16.23
C ASP A 143 -11.79 7.66 16.08
N PHE A 144 -11.16 7.08 15.05
CA PHE A 144 -10.98 5.62 14.97
C PHE A 144 -9.72 5.18 15.75
N MET A 145 -9.72 3.91 16.19
CA MET A 145 -8.57 3.33 16.88
C MET A 145 -7.39 3.13 15.93
N ASP A 146 -6.22 3.66 16.27
CA ASP A 146 -5.00 3.55 15.47
C ASP A 146 -4.34 2.18 15.64
N THR A 147 -4.72 1.25 14.78
CA THR A 147 -4.20 -0.13 14.76
C THR A 147 -3.80 -0.52 13.34
N TYR A 148 -3.00 -1.58 13.21
CA TYR A 148 -2.60 -2.12 11.91
C TYR A 148 -3.83 -2.55 11.06
N ASP A 149 -4.85 -3.14 11.69
CA ASP A 149 -6.07 -3.58 11.00
C ASP A 149 -6.96 -2.41 10.54
N ASN A 150 -6.71 -1.20 11.05
CA ASN A 150 -7.44 0.02 10.71
C ASN A 150 -6.68 0.95 9.73
N LEU A 151 -5.63 0.46 9.06
CA LEU A 151 -4.89 1.23 8.06
C LEU A 151 -5.79 1.67 6.89
N THR A 152 -6.76 0.85 6.50
CA THR A 152 -7.74 1.22 5.48
C THR A 152 -8.61 2.40 5.92
N LEU A 153 -9.01 2.48 7.19
CA LEU A 153 -9.71 3.65 7.73
C LEU A 153 -8.85 4.91 7.65
N LYS A 154 -7.56 4.79 7.95
CA LYS A 154 -6.60 5.89 7.84
C LYS A 154 -6.44 6.36 6.38
N THR A 155 -6.43 5.44 5.43
CA THR A 155 -6.41 5.77 4.01
C THR A 155 -7.73 6.43 3.55
N ILE A 156 -8.89 5.94 3.97
CA ILE A 156 -10.17 6.60 3.71
C ILE A 156 -10.18 8.02 4.29
N MET A 157 -9.66 8.22 5.50
CA MET A 157 -9.48 9.55 6.11
C MET A 157 -8.63 10.47 5.23
N ALA A 158 -7.53 9.95 4.67
CA ALA A 158 -6.64 10.68 3.77
C ALA A 158 -7.37 11.20 2.53
N PHE A 159 -8.08 10.31 1.83
CA PHE A 159 -8.84 10.67 0.63
C PHE A 159 -9.99 11.62 0.94
N ARG A 160 -10.67 11.41 2.07
CA ARG A 160 -11.72 12.31 2.57
C ARG A 160 -11.16 13.71 2.81
N TRP A 161 -10.03 13.83 3.51
CA TRP A 161 -9.43 15.11 3.83
C TRP A 161 -9.04 15.89 2.56
N VAL A 162 -8.43 15.22 1.59
CA VAL A 162 -8.09 15.84 0.30
C VAL A 162 -9.36 16.33 -0.41
N THR A 163 -10.38 15.51 -0.46
CA THR A 163 -11.64 15.85 -1.15
C THR A 163 -12.37 17.03 -0.50
N GLU A 164 -12.44 17.06 0.85
CA GLU A 164 -13.18 18.08 1.59
C GLU A 164 -12.40 19.40 1.74
N PHE A 165 -11.07 19.35 1.90
CA PHE A 165 -10.29 20.51 2.31
C PHE A 165 -9.18 20.91 1.33
N CYS A 166 -8.82 20.05 0.37
CA CYS A 166 -7.71 20.27 -0.56
C CYS A 166 -8.03 19.79 -1.99
N SER A 167 -9.26 19.97 -2.44
CA SER A 167 -9.79 19.42 -3.70
C SER A 167 -9.06 19.89 -4.96
N ASN A 168 -8.35 21.01 -4.90
CA ASN A 168 -7.61 21.59 -6.03
C ASN A 168 -6.14 21.16 -6.08
N THR A 169 -5.69 20.28 -5.15
CA THR A 169 -4.33 19.76 -5.26
C THR A 169 -4.12 19.03 -6.58
N ARG A 170 -2.96 19.25 -7.22
CA ARG A 170 -2.69 18.59 -8.49
C ARG A 170 -2.34 17.12 -8.30
N PHE A 171 -1.53 16.81 -7.29
CA PHE A 171 -1.13 15.44 -6.95
C PHE A 171 -1.29 15.16 -5.45
N LEU A 172 -1.53 13.90 -5.14
CA LEU A 172 -1.53 13.33 -3.80
C LEU A 172 -0.52 12.20 -3.75
N MET A 173 0.28 12.14 -2.69
CA MET A 173 1.08 10.97 -2.33
C MET A 173 0.63 10.46 -0.97
N LYS A 174 0.29 9.17 -0.85
CA LYS A 174 0.21 8.48 0.45
C LYS A 174 1.52 7.75 0.66
N THR A 175 2.06 7.81 1.87
CA THR A 175 3.28 7.09 2.25
C THR A 175 3.25 6.71 3.73
N ASP A 176 4.22 5.89 4.17
CA ASP A 176 4.38 5.49 5.57
C ASP A 176 5.53 6.28 6.25
N ALA A 177 5.54 6.28 7.60
CA ALA A 177 6.49 7.08 8.36
C ALA A 177 7.92 6.50 8.40
N ASP A 178 8.13 5.27 7.92
CA ASP A 178 9.42 4.59 7.78
C ASP A 178 9.96 4.59 6.34
N VAL A 179 9.56 5.60 5.56
CA VAL A 179 9.97 5.77 4.16
C VAL A 179 10.87 7.00 4.02
N PHE A 180 12.05 6.82 3.43
CA PHE A 180 12.87 7.92 2.96
C PHE A 180 12.38 8.38 1.59
N ILE A 181 12.14 9.68 1.40
CA ILE A 181 11.70 10.26 0.14
C ILE A 181 12.73 11.28 -0.35
N ASN A 182 13.15 11.15 -1.60
CA ASN A 182 13.87 12.21 -2.31
C ASN A 182 12.83 13.14 -2.96
N THR A 183 12.41 14.16 -2.21
CA THR A 183 11.35 15.08 -2.63
C THR A 183 11.68 15.81 -3.92
N ALA A 184 12.97 16.10 -4.18
CA ALA A 184 13.41 16.70 -5.42
C ALA A 184 13.10 15.82 -6.63
N ASN A 185 13.45 14.51 -6.56
CA ASN A 185 13.17 13.57 -7.64
C ASN A 185 11.68 13.27 -7.78
N LEU A 186 10.96 13.21 -6.66
CA LEU A 186 9.50 13.07 -6.68
C LEU A 186 8.86 14.21 -7.49
N VAL A 187 9.20 15.47 -7.20
CA VAL A 187 8.63 16.60 -7.94
C VAL A 187 9.07 16.58 -9.40
N LYS A 188 10.33 16.20 -9.71
CA LYS A 188 10.79 16.03 -11.12
C LYS A 188 9.95 15.00 -11.88
N LEU A 189 9.62 13.86 -11.24
CA LEU A 189 8.73 12.86 -11.83
C LEU A 189 7.36 13.49 -12.12
N LEU A 190 6.75 14.14 -11.12
CA LEU A 190 5.41 14.71 -11.24
C LEU A 190 5.30 15.81 -12.30
N LEU A 191 6.36 16.58 -12.53
CA LEU A 191 6.39 17.61 -13.58
C LEU A 191 6.35 17.01 -14.99
N LYS A 192 6.77 15.75 -15.16
CA LYS A 192 6.70 15.03 -16.45
C LYS A 192 5.33 14.41 -16.70
N LEU A 193 4.52 14.20 -15.63
CA LEU A 193 3.23 13.54 -15.74
C LEU A 193 2.11 14.50 -16.10
N ASN A 194 1.20 14.03 -16.93
CA ASN A 194 0.00 14.77 -17.28
C ASN A 194 -1.14 14.41 -16.31
N ALA A 195 -1.44 15.28 -15.35
CA ALA A 195 -2.49 15.07 -14.35
C ALA A 195 -3.93 14.93 -14.92
N SER A 196 -4.13 15.08 -16.24
CA SER A 196 -5.43 14.83 -16.89
C SER A 196 -5.64 13.37 -17.29
N GLU A 197 -4.67 12.48 -17.10
CA GLU A 197 -4.66 11.11 -17.61
C GLU A 197 -4.93 10.03 -16.54
N ASN A 198 -5.58 10.36 -15.41
CA ASN A 198 -5.79 9.43 -14.28
C ASN A 198 -4.46 8.80 -13.81
N VAL A 199 -3.53 9.61 -13.41
CA VAL A 199 -2.20 9.16 -12.93
C VAL A 199 -2.37 8.35 -11.66
N PHE A 200 -1.84 7.12 -11.66
CA PHE A 200 -1.59 6.32 -10.45
C PHE A 200 -0.25 5.60 -10.61
N THR A 201 0.71 5.85 -9.72
CA THR A 201 2.07 5.30 -9.82
C THR A 201 2.69 5.08 -8.43
N GLY A 202 3.72 4.23 -8.37
CA GLY A 202 4.44 3.86 -7.16
C GLY A 202 5.22 2.57 -7.39
N TYR A 203 5.44 1.76 -6.34
CA TYR A 203 5.98 0.41 -6.48
C TYR A 203 4.86 -0.58 -6.85
N PRO A 204 4.77 -1.07 -8.10
CA PRO A 204 3.66 -1.88 -8.54
C PRO A 204 3.77 -3.32 -8.03
N LEU A 205 2.65 -3.88 -7.60
CA LEU A 205 2.47 -5.29 -7.24
C LEU A 205 1.40 -5.88 -8.16
N ILE A 206 1.85 -6.72 -9.09
CA ILE A 206 1.02 -7.38 -10.10
C ILE A 206 1.08 -8.88 -9.86
N ASP A 207 -0.03 -9.59 -10.10
CA ASP A 207 -0.16 -11.04 -9.89
C ASP A 207 0.20 -11.50 -8.46
N ASN A 208 -0.06 -10.65 -7.46
CA ASN A 208 0.25 -10.93 -6.07
C ASN A 208 -0.85 -11.78 -5.43
N PHE A 209 -0.43 -12.87 -4.75
CA PHE A 209 -1.36 -13.82 -4.14
C PHE A 209 -1.84 -13.37 -2.77
N ALA A 210 -3.13 -13.60 -2.48
CA ALA A 210 -3.68 -13.46 -1.14
C ALA A 210 -3.09 -14.54 -0.20
N TYR A 211 -2.32 -14.11 0.81
CA TYR A 211 -1.62 -15.02 1.71
C TYR A 211 -2.58 -15.62 2.75
N ARG A 212 -2.60 -16.96 2.86
CA ARG A 212 -3.55 -17.72 3.68
C ARG A 212 -2.93 -18.35 4.93
N GLY A 213 -1.63 -18.18 5.15
CA GLY A 213 -0.96 -18.73 6.34
C GLY A 213 -1.14 -17.83 7.56
N PHE A 214 -1.67 -18.37 8.66
CA PHE A 214 -2.03 -17.62 9.88
C PHE A 214 -0.87 -16.94 10.63
N SER A 215 0.38 -17.28 10.32
CA SER A 215 1.54 -16.82 11.07
C SER A 215 2.15 -15.50 10.58
N ARG A 216 1.55 -14.81 9.61
CA ARG A 216 2.10 -13.58 9.02
C ARG A 216 1.11 -12.41 9.13
N LYS A 217 1.64 -11.20 9.24
CA LYS A 217 0.87 -9.94 9.17
C LYS A 217 0.04 -9.82 7.88
N THR A 218 0.50 -10.44 6.80
CA THR A 218 -0.15 -10.45 5.48
C THR A 218 -1.25 -11.50 5.32
N TYR A 219 -1.64 -12.21 6.39
CA TYR A 219 -2.76 -13.15 6.36
C TYR A 219 -4.08 -12.43 6.09
N ILE A 220 -4.89 -12.97 5.20
CA ILE A 220 -6.29 -12.58 4.98
C ILE A 220 -7.17 -13.82 4.87
N SER A 221 -8.36 -13.79 5.47
CA SER A 221 -9.32 -14.90 5.41
C SER A 221 -10.04 -14.95 4.05
N TYR A 222 -10.62 -16.12 3.73
CA TYR A 222 -11.49 -16.23 2.55
C TYR A 222 -12.80 -15.43 2.70
N ASP A 223 -13.27 -15.24 3.93
CA ASP A 223 -14.49 -14.45 4.22
C ASP A 223 -14.27 -12.97 3.95
N GLU A 224 -13.04 -12.48 4.20
CA GLU A 224 -12.67 -11.09 3.94
C GLU A 224 -12.30 -10.86 2.47
N TYR A 225 -11.58 -11.82 1.85
CA TYR A 225 -11.15 -11.76 0.47
C TYR A 225 -11.20 -13.15 -0.18
N PRO A 226 -12.23 -13.50 -0.98
CA PRO A 226 -12.45 -14.87 -1.46
C PRO A 226 -11.54 -15.30 -2.61
N PHE A 227 -10.88 -14.36 -3.31
CA PHE A 227 -10.08 -14.64 -4.51
C PHE A 227 -8.64 -15.04 -4.18
N GLN A 228 -7.97 -15.68 -5.13
CA GLN A 228 -6.57 -16.10 -4.97
C GLN A 228 -5.57 -14.97 -5.26
N LEU A 229 -5.86 -14.13 -6.25
CA LEU A 229 -5.01 -13.01 -6.67
C LEU A 229 -5.65 -11.68 -6.27
N TYR A 230 -4.81 -10.74 -5.87
CA TYR A 230 -5.21 -9.33 -5.76
C TYR A 230 -5.26 -8.66 -7.13
N PRO A 231 -6.12 -7.63 -7.34
CA PRO A 231 -5.97 -6.77 -8.50
C PRO A 231 -4.62 -6.09 -8.48
N PRO A 232 -4.10 -5.58 -9.59
CA PRO A 232 -2.90 -4.74 -9.57
C PRO A 232 -3.04 -3.57 -8.59
N TYR A 233 -2.01 -3.32 -7.78
CA TYR A 233 -1.96 -2.21 -6.82
C TYR A 233 -0.52 -1.73 -6.65
N CYS A 234 -0.32 -0.55 -6.07
CA CYS A 234 1.00 -0.12 -5.61
C CYS A 234 1.13 -0.35 -4.11
N SER A 235 2.32 -0.75 -3.68
CA SER A 235 2.61 -0.96 -2.25
C SER A 235 2.31 0.25 -1.40
N GLY A 236 1.76 0.03 -0.21
CA GLY A 236 1.43 1.06 0.79
C GLY A 236 2.63 1.88 1.28
N MET A 237 3.88 1.43 1.00
CA MET A 237 5.06 2.25 1.28
C MET A 237 5.02 3.64 0.63
N GLY A 238 4.38 3.75 -0.55
CA GLY A 238 4.19 5.02 -1.21
C GLY A 238 3.60 4.88 -2.60
N TYR A 239 2.45 5.53 -2.81
CA TYR A 239 1.83 5.67 -4.12
C TYR A 239 1.35 7.10 -4.35
N ILE A 240 1.30 7.48 -5.61
CA ILE A 240 1.01 8.82 -6.07
C ILE A 240 -0.16 8.78 -7.05
N LEU A 241 -1.05 9.75 -6.95
CA LEU A 241 -2.17 9.88 -7.86
C LEU A 241 -2.51 11.36 -8.11
N ASP A 242 -3.19 11.64 -9.21
CA ASP A 242 -3.72 12.98 -9.42
C ASP A 242 -4.93 13.29 -8.51
N GLY A 243 -5.13 14.57 -8.22
CA GLY A 243 -6.16 15.01 -7.26
C GLY A 243 -7.59 14.68 -7.69
N LYS A 244 -7.89 14.64 -9.00
CA LYS A 244 -9.23 14.28 -9.52
C LYS A 244 -9.49 12.79 -9.35
N LEU A 245 -8.48 11.97 -9.58
CA LEU A 245 -8.57 10.53 -9.32
C LEU A 245 -8.79 10.26 -7.83
N ALA A 246 -8.12 11.00 -6.95
CA ALA A 246 -8.31 10.90 -5.50
C ALA A 246 -9.78 11.14 -5.09
N GLN A 247 -10.42 12.16 -5.64
CA GLN A 247 -11.85 12.44 -5.39
C GLN A 247 -12.74 11.29 -5.86
N ARG A 248 -12.53 10.80 -7.08
CA ARG A 248 -13.31 9.67 -7.64
C ARG A 248 -13.14 8.39 -6.82
N ILE A 249 -11.93 8.11 -6.34
CA ILE A 249 -11.67 6.98 -5.44
C ILE A 249 -12.41 7.18 -4.12
N TYR A 250 -12.39 8.38 -3.53
CA TYR A 250 -13.10 8.65 -2.28
C TYR A 250 -14.62 8.47 -2.43
N GLU A 251 -15.22 8.97 -3.50
CA GLU A 251 -16.65 8.75 -3.79
C GLU A 251 -16.98 7.25 -3.87
N LEU A 252 -16.12 6.47 -4.55
CA LEU A 252 -16.28 5.04 -4.69
C LEU A 252 -16.11 4.28 -3.37
N MET A 253 -15.21 4.74 -2.49
CA MET A 253 -14.92 4.09 -1.20
C MET A 253 -16.15 3.92 -0.31
N SER A 254 -17.17 4.80 -0.41
CA SER A 254 -18.43 4.65 0.30
C SER A 254 -19.22 3.41 -0.09
N HIS A 255 -18.98 2.87 -1.28
CA HIS A 255 -19.66 1.72 -1.86
C HIS A 255 -18.82 0.43 -1.82
N ILE A 256 -17.58 0.50 -1.36
CA ILE A 256 -16.67 -0.66 -1.32
C ILE A 256 -16.46 -1.12 0.10
N LYS A 257 -16.72 -2.41 0.34
CA LYS A 257 -16.45 -3.02 1.64
C LYS A 257 -14.96 -2.91 1.98
N PRO A 258 -14.58 -2.23 3.08
CA PRO A 258 -13.19 -2.15 3.48
C PRO A 258 -12.60 -3.53 3.79
N ILE A 259 -11.38 -3.75 3.34
CA ILE A 259 -10.53 -4.88 3.75
C ILE A 259 -9.32 -4.30 4.51
N LYS A 260 -8.65 -5.09 5.33
CA LYS A 260 -7.58 -4.57 6.21
C LYS A 260 -6.35 -4.04 5.47
N PHE A 261 -6.09 -4.51 4.23
CA PHE A 261 -4.96 -4.05 3.42
C PHE A 261 -5.36 -2.83 2.59
N GLU A 262 -4.90 -1.66 3.01
CA GLU A 262 -5.29 -0.39 2.43
C GLU A 262 -4.84 -0.22 0.98
N ASP A 263 -3.67 -0.74 0.64
CA ASP A 263 -3.08 -0.69 -0.70
C ASP A 263 -3.84 -1.59 -1.68
N VAL A 264 -4.21 -2.80 -1.27
CA VAL A 264 -5.11 -3.70 -2.03
C VAL A 264 -6.49 -3.08 -2.16
N TYR A 265 -7.02 -2.44 -1.11
CA TYR A 265 -8.31 -1.75 -1.14
C TYR A 265 -8.34 -0.64 -2.19
N VAL A 266 -7.28 0.17 -2.26
CA VAL A 266 -7.11 1.17 -3.32
C VAL A 266 -7.00 0.49 -4.70
N GLY A 267 -6.28 -0.63 -4.81
CA GLY A 267 -6.21 -1.44 -6.03
C GLY A 267 -7.58 -1.94 -6.51
N ILE A 268 -8.47 -2.35 -5.60
CA ILE A 268 -9.87 -2.72 -5.93
C ILE A 268 -10.61 -1.50 -6.51
N CYS A 269 -10.47 -0.33 -5.88
CA CYS A 269 -11.08 0.90 -6.37
C CYS A 269 -10.59 1.27 -7.77
N LEU A 270 -9.28 1.19 -8.03
CA LEU A 270 -8.67 1.44 -9.34
C LEU A 270 -9.22 0.48 -10.40
N ASN A 271 -9.34 -0.80 -10.06
CA ASN A 271 -9.84 -1.82 -10.98
C ASN A 271 -11.30 -1.56 -11.37
N ILE A 272 -12.17 -1.15 -10.43
CA ILE A 272 -13.55 -0.74 -10.70
C ILE A 272 -13.59 0.50 -11.60
N LEU A 273 -12.73 1.49 -11.34
CA LEU A 273 -12.62 2.71 -12.12
C LEU A 273 -11.92 2.50 -13.48
N LYS A 274 -11.39 1.28 -13.74
CA LYS A 274 -10.61 0.92 -14.93
C LYS A 274 -9.39 1.84 -15.14
N VAL A 275 -8.71 2.15 -14.05
CA VAL A 275 -7.48 2.94 -14.05
C VAL A 275 -6.29 1.99 -13.96
N ASN A 276 -5.37 2.09 -14.90
CA ASN A 276 -4.13 1.31 -14.92
C ASN A 276 -3.05 1.99 -14.09
N ILE A 277 -2.14 1.18 -13.54
CA ILE A 277 -0.94 1.67 -12.87
C ILE A 277 0.07 2.11 -13.93
N SER A 278 0.56 3.35 -13.80
CA SER A 278 1.68 3.84 -14.57
C SER A 278 2.98 3.38 -13.90
N VAL A 279 3.69 2.44 -14.52
CA VAL A 279 4.95 1.93 -13.98
C VAL A 279 6.06 2.92 -14.35
N PRO A 280 6.85 3.43 -13.37
CA PRO A 280 8.01 4.28 -13.69
C PRO A 280 9.00 3.54 -14.61
N GLU A 281 9.60 4.25 -15.56
CA GLU A 281 10.58 3.68 -16.51
C GLU A 281 11.86 3.20 -15.78
N ASP A 282 12.27 3.93 -14.74
CA ASP A 282 13.46 3.63 -13.94
C ASP A 282 13.05 3.00 -12.58
N GLU A 283 13.91 2.16 -12.02
CA GLU A 283 13.75 1.63 -10.67
C GLU A 283 14.01 2.73 -9.62
N GLN A 284 12.97 3.49 -9.27
CA GLN A 284 13.06 4.63 -8.35
C GLN A 284 12.33 4.41 -7.01
N PHE A 285 11.53 3.34 -6.91
CA PHE A 285 10.83 2.93 -5.69
C PHE A 285 11.37 1.60 -5.20
N PHE A 286 11.78 1.53 -3.93
CA PHE A 286 12.36 0.33 -3.33
C PHE A 286 11.50 -0.17 -2.17
N LEU A 287 10.82 -1.31 -2.38
CA LEU A 287 9.95 -1.94 -1.38
C LEU A 287 10.70 -2.39 -0.13
N HIS A 288 11.97 -2.74 -0.28
CA HIS A 288 12.82 -3.19 0.81
C HIS A 288 13.98 -2.24 1.01
N LYS A 289 14.40 -2.13 2.26
CA LYS A 289 15.59 -1.35 2.63
C LYS A 289 16.79 -1.76 1.78
N ILE A 290 17.48 -0.78 1.25
CA ILE A 290 18.75 -0.91 0.54
C ILE A 290 19.86 -0.24 1.35
N ASN A 291 21.09 -0.73 1.22
CA ASN A 291 22.22 -0.08 1.84
C ASN A 291 22.39 1.33 1.30
N PHE A 292 22.79 2.25 2.19
CA PHE A 292 23.04 3.62 1.77
C PHE A 292 24.18 3.68 0.77
N ASP A 293 23.89 4.27 -0.38
CA ASP A 293 24.85 4.67 -1.42
C ASP A 293 24.42 6.06 -1.92
N LEU A 294 25.33 7.00 -1.85
CA LEU A 294 25.04 8.40 -2.13
C LEU A 294 24.45 8.62 -3.52
N CYS A 295 25.02 7.96 -4.54
CA CYS A 295 24.55 8.11 -5.90
C CYS A 295 23.19 7.46 -6.12
N LYS A 296 22.97 6.29 -5.51
CA LYS A 296 21.68 5.61 -5.57
C LYS A 296 20.58 6.44 -4.90
N TYR A 297 20.85 6.99 -3.70
CA TYR A 297 19.90 7.83 -2.98
C TYR A 297 19.62 9.18 -3.66
N ARG A 298 20.55 9.66 -4.46
CA ARG A 298 20.32 10.85 -5.31
C ARG A 298 19.41 10.59 -6.51
N HIS A 299 19.27 9.34 -6.94
CA HIS A 299 18.45 8.96 -8.11
C HIS A 299 17.09 8.37 -7.73
N LEU A 300 16.98 7.67 -6.60
CA LEU A 300 15.69 7.11 -6.15
C LEU A 300 14.67 8.19 -5.80
N ILE A 301 13.40 7.78 -5.70
CA ILE A 301 12.29 8.58 -5.18
C ILE A 301 11.94 8.14 -3.75
N ALA A 302 11.76 6.83 -3.52
CA ALA A 302 11.35 6.32 -2.23
C ALA A 302 12.00 4.98 -1.88
N VAL A 303 12.35 4.79 -0.60
CA VAL A 303 12.82 3.51 -0.08
C VAL A 303 12.21 3.25 1.30
N HIS A 304 11.67 2.04 1.48
CA HIS A 304 10.94 1.63 2.68
C HIS A 304 11.86 0.97 3.72
N GLY A 305 11.41 0.99 4.99
CA GLY A 305 12.06 0.33 6.10
C GLY A 305 13.28 1.10 6.66
N ILE A 306 13.26 2.43 6.55
CA ILE A 306 14.32 3.32 7.02
C ILE A 306 13.94 3.87 8.40
N THR A 307 14.81 3.69 9.37
CA THR A 307 14.61 4.21 10.75
C THR A 307 14.75 5.74 10.81
N PRO A 308 14.16 6.42 11.83
CA PRO A 308 14.30 7.86 11.99
C PRO A 308 15.75 8.36 11.99
N SER A 309 16.65 7.66 12.66
CA SER A 309 18.07 8.01 12.70
C SER A 309 18.76 7.88 11.34
N GLU A 310 18.37 6.86 10.56
CA GLU A 310 18.89 6.67 9.20
C GLU A 310 18.33 7.73 8.23
N ILE A 311 17.04 8.09 8.35
CA ILE A 311 16.47 9.19 7.56
C ILE A 311 17.30 10.46 7.75
N ILE A 312 17.61 10.81 9.01
CA ILE A 312 18.42 11.99 9.33
C ILE A 312 19.85 11.86 8.77
N GLY A 313 20.52 10.71 9.01
CA GLY A 313 21.89 10.48 8.56
C GLY A 313 22.03 10.52 7.04
N PHE A 314 21.16 9.82 6.31
CA PHE A 314 21.18 9.77 4.85
C PHE A 314 20.90 11.15 4.24
N TRP A 315 19.96 11.92 4.83
CA TRP A 315 19.69 13.28 4.41
C TRP A 315 20.88 14.22 4.60
N GLN A 316 21.57 14.11 5.74
CA GLN A 316 22.78 14.90 6.03
C GLN A 316 23.91 14.55 5.06
N ASP A 317 24.15 13.26 4.81
CA ASP A 317 25.18 12.79 3.87
C ASP A 317 24.91 13.27 2.45
N MET A 318 23.64 13.22 2.01
CA MET A 318 23.26 13.75 0.69
C MET A 318 23.45 15.26 0.58
N SER A 319 23.19 16.01 1.65
CA SER A 319 23.28 17.47 1.69
C SER A 319 24.74 17.95 1.79
N SER A 320 25.59 17.21 2.51
CA SER A 320 26.99 17.60 2.76
C SER A 320 27.91 17.31 1.57
N ASN A 321 27.61 16.29 0.78
CA ASN A 321 28.50 15.79 -0.28
C ASN A 321 28.10 16.32 -1.67
N THR A 322 27.72 17.57 -1.79
CA THR A 322 27.24 18.17 -3.07
C THR A 322 28.27 18.16 -4.19
N SER A 323 29.57 18.05 -3.88
CA SER A 323 30.66 18.02 -4.84
C SER A 323 30.89 16.65 -5.51
N VAL A 324 30.30 15.58 -4.98
CA VAL A 324 30.44 14.24 -5.60
C VAL A 324 29.51 14.16 -6.83
N THR A 325 30.12 13.93 -7.98
CA THR A 325 29.40 13.72 -9.24
C THR A 325 28.93 12.27 -9.31
N CYS A 326 27.65 12.05 -9.52
CA CYS A 326 27.04 10.75 -9.76
C CYS A 326 26.75 10.58 -11.31
#